data_462cbeb37b9b83b013482bdbf2ae7ade
#
_entry.id   462cbeb37b9b83b013482bdbf2ae7ade
#
_cell.length_a   1.000
_cell.length_b   1.000
_cell.length_c   1.000
_cell.angle_alpha   90.00
_cell.angle_beta   90.00
_cell.angle_gamma   90.00
#
_symmetry.space_group_name_H-M   'P 1'
#
loop_
_entity.id
_entity.type
_entity.pdbx_description
1 polymer ?
#
loop_
_entity_poly.entity_id
_entity_poly.type
_entity_poly.pdbx_seq_one_letter_code
_entity_poly.pdbx_strand_id
1 'polypeptide(L)'
;VRRDRHSPRDARAGDDLGEFGLALGGGDDPKAGDYAVLLEKVKTRPDFQLLQTVMLRSLKQAMYSPDNVGHFGLAYEHYTHFTSPIRRYPDLLVHRAIKAVLAKAKYAPAGNWEDIGMHCSATERRADEATRDVENWLKCFYMKERIGEVFDGTISAVTAFGIFVALDAVYVEGLVHVSELGADYF
;
A
#
# COMPACT_ATOMS: atom_id res chain seq x y z
N VAL A 1 14.19 3.76 11.94
CA VAL A 1 12.80 4.21 12.04
C VAL A 1 12.11 3.95 10.72
N ARG A 2 10.93 3.37 10.71
CA ARG A 2 10.10 3.25 9.50
C ARG A 2 9.36 4.56 9.33
N ARG A 3 9.64 5.26 8.26
CA ARG A 3 9.01 6.53 7.93
C ARG A 3 7.77 6.27 7.10
N ASP A 4 6.60 6.41 7.70
CA ASP A 4 5.37 6.60 6.92
C ASP A 4 5.37 8.05 6.45
N ARG A 5 5.51 8.28 5.16
CA ARG A 5 5.42 9.63 4.62
C ARG A 5 3.98 10.10 4.68
N HIS A 6 3.74 11.05 5.57
CA HIS A 6 2.45 11.66 5.79
C HIS A 6 2.27 12.89 4.90
N SER A 7 1.88 12.67 3.77
CA SER A 7 1.14 13.64 2.98
C SER A 7 0.36 12.82 1.98
N PRO A 8 -0.92 13.08 1.77
CA PRO A 8 -1.61 12.49 0.63
C PRO A 8 -0.71 12.63 -0.59
N ARG A 9 -0.66 11.61 -1.45
CA ARG A 9 -0.03 11.76 -2.75
C ARG A 9 -0.80 12.86 -3.45
N ASP A 10 -0.25 14.10 -3.47
CA ASP A 10 -0.79 15.28 -4.11
C ASP A 10 -2.31 15.51 -3.88
N ALA A 11 -2.81 16.68 -4.15
CA ALA A 11 -4.21 17.11 -4.03
C ALA A 11 -5.27 16.16 -4.66
N ARG A 12 -4.85 15.17 -5.42
CA ARG A 12 -5.71 14.18 -6.10
C ARG A 12 -6.57 13.34 -5.16
N ALA A 13 -6.11 13.01 -3.95
CA ALA A 13 -6.96 12.24 -3.03
C ALA A 13 -8.20 13.00 -2.57
N GLY A 14 -8.08 14.32 -2.42
CA GLY A 14 -9.21 15.20 -2.13
C GLY A 14 -10.13 15.32 -3.34
N ASP A 15 -9.56 15.41 -4.55
CA ASP A 15 -10.30 15.51 -5.79
C ASP A 15 -11.04 14.20 -6.09
N ASP A 16 -10.35 13.05 -5.99
CA ASP A 16 -10.95 11.72 -6.21
C ASP A 16 -12.11 11.45 -5.24
N LEU A 17 -11.98 11.81 -3.96
CA LEU A 17 -13.07 11.68 -2.98
C LEU A 17 -14.19 12.71 -3.22
N GLY A 18 -13.86 13.88 -3.76
CA GLY A 18 -14.81 14.93 -4.13
C GLY A 18 -15.79 14.45 -5.21
N GLU A 19 -15.37 13.62 -6.15
CA GLU A 19 -16.24 13.02 -7.17
C GLU A 19 -17.32 12.13 -6.58
N PHE A 20 -17.07 11.53 -5.40
CA PHE A 20 -18.04 10.74 -4.63
C PHE A 20 -18.86 11.57 -3.63
N GLY A 21 -18.74 12.92 -3.66
CA GLY A 21 -19.39 13.81 -2.72
C GLY A 21 -18.85 13.70 -1.29
N LEU A 22 -17.60 13.29 -1.14
CA LEU A 22 -16.94 13.10 0.15
C LEU A 22 -15.82 14.13 0.33
N ALA A 23 -15.64 14.58 1.57
CA ALA A 23 -14.52 15.43 1.95
C ALA A 23 -13.73 14.76 3.07
N LEU A 24 -12.42 14.67 2.88
CA LEU A 24 -11.49 14.26 3.93
C LEU A 24 -11.29 15.45 4.89
N GLY A 25 -11.38 15.20 6.20
CA GLY A 25 -11.05 16.20 7.21
C GLY A 25 -9.56 16.54 7.21
N GLY A 26 -9.18 17.62 7.93
CA GLY A 26 -7.79 18.01 8.14
C GLY A 26 -7.17 18.89 7.05
N GLY A 27 -7.91 19.24 5.99
CA GLY A 27 -7.41 20.12 4.91
C GLY A 27 -6.17 19.56 4.23
N ASP A 28 -5.08 20.35 4.16
CA ASP A 28 -3.82 19.97 3.49
C ASP A 28 -2.96 18.98 4.30
N ASP A 29 -3.31 18.72 5.55
CA ASP A 29 -2.55 17.80 6.43
C ASP A 29 -3.49 16.86 7.21
N PRO A 30 -4.23 15.98 6.52
CA PRO A 30 -5.15 15.06 7.15
C PRO A 30 -4.43 14.08 8.06
N LYS A 31 -5.00 13.80 9.21
CA LYS A 31 -4.48 12.87 10.22
C LYS A 31 -5.17 11.50 10.10
N ALA A 32 -4.60 10.49 10.73
CA ALA A 32 -5.18 9.14 10.76
C ALA A 32 -6.64 9.14 11.28
N GLY A 33 -6.95 10.04 12.23
CA GLY A 33 -8.31 10.23 12.74
C GLY A 33 -9.31 10.69 11.68
N ASP A 34 -8.89 11.55 10.75
CA ASP A 34 -9.75 12.05 9.67
C ASP A 34 -10.13 10.92 8.71
N TYR A 35 -9.18 10.05 8.38
CA TYR A 35 -9.43 8.83 7.62
C TYR A 35 -10.38 7.87 8.35
N ALA A 36 -10.19 7.67 9.65
CA ALA A 36 -11.06 6.81 10.45
C ALA A 36 -12.50 7.33 10.47
N VAL A 37 -12.70 8.65 10.66
CA VAL A 37 -14.02 9.29 10.62
C VAL A 37 -14.68 9.12 9.25
N LEU A 38 -13.90 9.27 8.17
CA LEU A 38 -14.42 9.09 6.81
C LEU A 38 -14.79 7.63 6.56
N LEU A 39 -13.96 6.68 6.95
CA LEU A 39 -14.24 5.24 6.82
C LEU A 39 -15.53 4.84 7.52
N GLU A 40 -15.78 5.32 8.73
CA GLU A 40 -17.04 5.06 9.44
C GLU A 40 -18.26 5.64 8.71
N LYS A 41 -18.14 6.82 8.10
CA LYS A 41 -19.23 7.44 7.33
C LYS A 41 -19.60 6.65 6.07
N VAL A 42 -18.62 6.04 5.43
CA VAL A 42 -18.83 5.32 4.14
C VAL A 42 -19.07 3.82 4.32
N LYS A 43 -18.96 3.29 5.52
CA LYS A 43 -19.02 1.85 5.83
C LYS A 43 -20.28 1.12 5.36
N THR A 44 -21.42 1.85 5.33
CA THR A 44 -22.73 1.30 4.93
C THR A 44 -23.06 1.55 3.45
N ARG A 45 -22.18 2.23 2.72
CA ARG A 45 -22.39 2.53 1.30
C ARG A 45 -22.13 1.32 0.41
N PRO A 46 -22.86 1.15 -0.69
CA PRO A 46 -22.62 0.04 -1.63
C PRO A 46 -21.25 0.11 -2.31
N ASP A 47 -20.68 1.31 -2.43
CA ASP A 47 -19.37 1.60 -3.03
C ASP A 47 -18.22 1.61 -2.00
N PHE A 48 -18.43 1.09 -0.80
CA PHE A 48 -17.46 1.09 0.30
C PHE A 48 -16.07 0.54 -0.10
N GLN A 49 -16.04 -0.58 -0.82
CA GLN A 49 -14.78 -1.21 -1.25
C GLN A 49 -13.98 -0.31 -2.21
N LEU A 50 -14.67 0.35 -3.13
CA LEU A 50 -14.05 1.32 -4.04
C LEU A 50 -13.47 2.50 -3.27
N LEU A 51 -14.25 3.10 -2.38
CA LEU A 51 -13.81 4.22 -1.54
C LEU A 51 -12.63 3.85 -0.64
N GLN A 52 -12.66 2.66 -0.04
CA GLN A 52 -11.54 2.15 0.74
C GLN A 52 -10.26 2.00 -0.12
N THR A 53 -10.38 1.53 -1.35
CA THR A 53 -9.26 1.40 -2.28
C THR A 53 -8.69 2.77 -2.66
N VAL A 54 -9.55 3.76 -2.97
CA VAL A 54 -9.13 5.14 -3.25
C VAL A 54 -8.38 5.74 -2.07
N MET A 55 -8.92 5.59 -0.86
CA MET A 55 -8.27 6.06 0.37
C MET A 55 -6.92 5.39 0.61
N LEU A 56 -6.79 4.08 0.41
CA LEU A 56 -5.52 3.37 0.54
C LEU A 56 -4.50 3.81 -0.51
N ARG A 57 -4.92 4.04 -1.75
CA ARG A 57 -4.05 4.54 -2.84
C ARG A 57 -3.55 5.95 -2.58
N SER A 58 -4.28 6.76 -1.83
CA SER A 58 -3.86 8.12 -1.46
C SER A 58 -2.73 8.15 -0.43
N LEU A 59 -2.52 7.06 0.31
CA LEU A 59 -1.46 6.97 1.31
C LEU A 59 -0.10 6.73 0.66
N LYS A 60 0.92 7.42 1.16
CA LYS A 60 2.30 7.20 0.73
C LYS A 60 2.84 5.89 1.32
N GLN A 61 3.65 5.22 0.52
CA GLN A 61 4.32 4.01 0.96
C GLN A 61 5.35 4.30 2.05
N ALA A 62 5.37 3.48 3.10
CA ALA A 62 6.33 3.59 4.19
C ALA A 62 7.76 3.35 3.71
N MET A 63 8.72 4.03 4.34
CA MET A 63 10.15 3.91 4.04
C MET A 63 10.95 3.84 5.35
N TYR A 64 12.10 3.19 5.31
CA TYR A 64 13.07 3.28 6.42
C TYR A 64 13.83 4.60 6.33
N SER A 65 13.95 5.32 7.46
CA SER A 65 14.68 6.58 7.57
C SER A 65 15.28 6.71 8.96
N PRO A 66 16.43 7.38 9.13
CA PRO A 66 16.92 7.76 10.44
C PRO A 66 16.02 8.78 11.15
N ASP A 67 15.30 9.60 10.39
CA ASP A 67 14.41 10.62 10.94
C ASP A 67 13.14 10.00 11.50
N ASN A 68 12.73 10.45 12.68
CA ASN A 68 11.47 10.06 13.27
C ASN A 68 10.36 11.04 12.86
N VAL A 69 9.40 10.55 12.12
CA VAL A 69 8.18 11.31 11.75
C VAL A 69 6.90 10.62 12.24
N GLY A 70 7.07 9.67 13.16
CA GLY A 70 5.96 8.85 13.67
C GLY A 70 5.50 7.76 12.71
N HIS A 71 4.35 7.21 13.01
CA HIS A 71 3.67 6.22 12.19
C HIS A 71 2.20 6.62 12.01
N PHE A 72 1.83 7.00 10.81
CA PHE A 72 0.49 7.52 10.50
C PHE A 72 -0.62 6.49 10.77
N GLY A 73 -0.57 5.34 10.14
CA GLY A 73 -1.64 4.35 10.24
C GLY A 73 -1.84 3.79 11.66
N LEU A 74 -0.83 3.88 12.53
CA LEU A 74 -0.92 3.50 13.94
C LEU A 74 -1.09 4.70 14.88
N ALA A 75 -1.02 5.92 14.36
CA ALA A 75 -1.07 7.17 15.14
C ALA A 75 -0.05 7.25 16.27
N TYR A 76 1.16 6.70 16.08
CA TYR A 76 2.26 6.77 17.05
C TYR A 76 3.22 7.90 16.71
N GLU A 77 3.63 8.68 17.72
CA GLU A 77 4.66 9.70 17.58
C GLU A 77 6.05 9.11 17.33
N HIS A 78 6.31 7.92 17.89
CA HIS A 78 7.56 7.20 17.73
C HIS A 78 7.29 5.76 17.35
N TYR A 79 7.91 5.30 16.29
CA TYR A 79 7.75 3.93 15.81
C TYR A 79 9.02 3.42 15.15
N THR A 80 9.37 2.17 15.42
CA THR A 80 10.41 1.46 14.68
C THR A 80 10.10 -0.02 14.59
N HIS A 81 10.56 -0.66 13.57
CA HIS A 81 10.60 -2.11 13.49
C HIS A 81 11.61 -2.65 14.50
N PHE A 82 11.23 -3.70 15.24
CA PHE A 82 12.05 -4.25 16.32
C PHE A 82 11.99 -5.77 16.43
N THR A 83 10.85 -6.38 16.09
CA THR A 83 10.51 -7.75 16.50
C THR A 83 11.06 -8.85 15.59
N SER A 84 11.69 -8.52 14.46
CA SER A 84 12.14 -9.51 13.47
C SER A 84 13.59 -9.33 13.02
N PRO A 85 14.59 -9.28 13.93
CA PRO A 85 15.98 -9.00 13.57
C PRO A 85 16.67 -10.10 12.75
N ILE A 86 16.07 -11.30 12.68
CA ILE A 86 16.60 -12.42 11.86
C ILE A 86 16.39 -12.16 10.36
N ARG A 87 15.27 -11.55 9.99
CA ARG A 87 14.87 -11.37 8.59
C ARG A 87 14.78 -9.92 8.14
N ARG A 88 14.79 -8.95 9.05
CA ARG A 88 14.77 -7.52 8.74
C ARG A 88 16.01 -6.84 9.31
N TYR A 89 16.87 -6.37 8.40
CA TYR A 89 18.11 -5.70 8.80
C TYR A 89 17.88 -4.43 9.64
N PRO A 90 16.87 -3.59 9.38
CA PRO A 90 16.57 -2.45 10.24
C PRO A 90 16.31 -2.82 11.71
N ASP A 91 15.61 -3.93 11.96
CA ASP A 91 15.38 -4.44 13.33
C ASP A 91 16.72 -4.80 13.99
N LEU A 92 17.61 -5.48 13.27
CA LEU A 92 18.93 -5.83 13.77
C LEU A 92 19.77 -4.58 14.11
N LEU A 93 19.67 -3.53 13.30
CA LEU A 93 20.35 -2.25 13.58
C LEU A 93 19.82 -1.61 14.85
N VAL A 94 18.50 -1.64 15.08
CA VAL A 94 17.89 -1.13 16.32
C VAL A 94 18.39 -1.93 17.53
N HIS A 95 18.43 -3.27 17.47
CA HIS A 95 18.99 -4.10 18.53
C HIS A 95 20.46 -3.76 18.83
N ARG A 96 21.27 -3.56 17.80
CA ARG A 96 22.69 -3.18 17.95
C ARG A 96 22.83 -1.79 18.59
N ALA A 97 22.01 -0.83 18.15
CA ALA A 97 21.99 0.51 18.71
C ALA A 97 21.60 0.49 20.20
N ILE A 98 20.56 -0.25 20.58
CA ILE A 98 20.14 -0.41 21.98
C ILE A 98 21.27 -1.03 22.83
N LYS A 99 21.92 -2.08 22.35
CA LYS A 99 23.04 -2.70 23.07
C LYS A 99 24.20 -1.72 23.30
N ALA A 100 24.50 -0.90 22.31
CA ALA A 100 25.54 0.13 22.46
C ALA A 100 25.14 1.20 23.48
N VAL A 101 23.88 1.67 23.44
CA VAL A 101 23.38 2.64 24.45
C VAL A 101 23.45 2.07 25.86
N LEU A 102 23.05 0.82 26.06
CA LEU A 102 23.14 0.14 27.36
C LEU A 102 24.60 0.00 27.83
N ALA A 103 25.52 -0.21 26.89
CA ALA A 103 26.97 -0.24 27.18
C ALA A 103 27.60 1.16 27.29
N LYS A 104 26.82 2.24 27.27
CA LYS A 104 27.26 3.64 27.23
C LYS A 104 28.24 3.94 26.08
N ALA A 105 28.12 3.26 24.97
CA ALA A 105 28.90 3.42 23.76
C ALA A 105 28.05 4.03 22.63
N LYS A 106 28.70 4.62 21.62
CA LYS A 106 28.03 5.03 20.40
C LYS A 106 28.03 3.87 19.40
N TYR A 107 26.90 3.64 18.77
CA TYR A 107 26.80 2.73 17.66
C TYR A 107 26.86 3.51 16.33
N ALA A 108 27.78 3.12 15.48
CA ALA A 108 27.83 3.59 14.09
C ALA A 108 27.74 2.37 13.17
N PRO A 109 26.76 2.30 12.26
CA PRO A 109 26.73 1.23 11.27
C PRO A 109 27.85 1.42 10.25
N ALA A 110 28.17 0.38 9.52
CA ALA A 110 29.03 0.49 8.33
C ALA A 110 28.27 1.24 7.23
N GLY A 111 28.58 2.52 7.02
CA GLY A 111 27.93 3.39 6.04
C GLY A 111 27.01 4.45 6.64
N ASN A 112 26.32 5.17 5.77
CA ASN A 112 25.40 6.24 6.12
C ASN A 112 24.01 5.66 6.46
N TRP A 113 23.36 6.18 7.50
CA TRP A 113 22.02 5.75 7.91
C TRP A 113 20.95 5.96 6.84
N GLU A 114 21.06 7.05 6.08
CA GLU A 114 20.11 7.35 4.98
C GLU A 114 20.21 6.34 3.85
N ASP A 115 21.44 6.04 3.41
CA ASP A 115 21.71 5.05 2.35
C ASP A 115 21.23 3.65 2.75
N ILE A 116 21.46 3.26 4.01
CA ILE A 116 20.97 2.01 4.57
C ILE A 116 19.43 1.98 4.55
N GLY A 117 18.79 3.07 4.98
CA GLY A 117 17.33 3.19 4.96
C GLY A 117 16.75 3.08 3.55
N MET A 118 17.32 3.78 2.58
CA MET A 118 16.94 3.71 1.17
C MET A 118 17.12 2.30 0.61
N HIS A 119 18.28 1.68 0.87
CA HIS A 119 18.57 0.32 0.41
C HIS A 119 17.58 -0.71 0.99
N CYS A 120 17.32 -0.65 2.30
CA CYS A 120 16.35 -1.53 2.95
C CYS A 120 14.94 -1.35 2.38
N SER A 121 14.53 -0.11 2.13
CA SER A 121 13.23 0.19 1.53
C SER A 121 13.12 -0.32 0.10
N ALA A 122 14.18 -0.20 -0.70
CA ALA A 122 14.21 -0.69 -2.08
C ALA A 122 14.18 -2.23 -2.14
N THR A 123 14.93 -2.89 -1.26
CA THR A 123 14.97 -4.36 -1.19
C THR A 123 13.67 -4.96 -0.66
N GLU A 124 12.99 -4.29 0.29
CA GLU A 124 11.65 -4.68 0.76
C GLU A 124 10.65 -4.65 -0.40
N ARG A 125 10.59 -3.54 -1.16
CA ARG A 125 9.72 -3.43 -2.34
C ARG A 125 9.99 -4.49 -3.39
N ARG A 126 11.27 -4.75 -3.69
CA ARG A 126 11.65 -5.80 -4.65
C ARG A 126 11.21 -7.19 -4.20
N ALA A 127 11.28 -7.48 -2.89
CA ALA A 127 10.79 -8.74 -2.35
C ALA A 127 9.27 -8.86 -2.47
N ASP A 128 8.53 -7.78 -2.20
CA ASP A 128 7.06 -7.73 -2.37
C ASP A 128 6.67 -7.90 -3.84
N GLU A 129 7.39 -7.27 -4.78
CA GLU A 129 7.18 -7.42 -6.21
C GLU A 129 7.41 -8.87 -6.66
N ALA A 130 8.52 -9.47 -6.26
CA ALA A 130 8.82 -10.87 -6.58
C ALA A 130 7.75 -11.83 -6.04
N THR A 131 7.23 -11.58 -4.84
CA THR A 131 6.13 -12.39 -4.28
C THR A 131 4.86 -12.25 -5.12
N ARG A 132 4.48 -11.03 -5.50
CA ARG A 132 3.32 -10.79 -6.36
C ARG A 132 3.47 -11.42 -7.74
N ASP A 133 4.66 -11.37 -8.32
CA ASP A 133 4.93 -11.99 -9.61
C ASP A 133 4.72 -13.51 -9.56
N VAL A 134 5.20 -14.16 -8.48
CA VAL A 134 4.97 -15.60 -8.26
C VAL A 134 3.49 -15.90 -8.06
N GLU A 135 2.78 -15.11 -7.25
CA GLU A 135 1.33 -15.25 -7.06
C GLU A 135 0.56 -15.09 -8.37
N ASN A 136 0.90 -14.10 -9.18
CA ASN A 136 0.27 -13.88 -10.48
C ASN A 136 0.56 -15.04 -11.44
N TRP A 137 1.80 -15.54 -11.46
CA TRP A 137 2.14 -16.70 -12.25
C TRP A 137 1.32 -17.94 -11.84
N LEU A 138 1.19 -18.19 -10.53
CA LEU A 138 0.38 -19.30 -10.00
C LEU A 138 -1.11 -19.14 -10.36
N LYS A 139 -1.65 -17.92 -10.30
CA LYS A 139 -3.01 -17.61 -10.74
C LYS A 139 -3.21 -17.91 -12.22
N CYS A 140 -2.29 -17.48 -13.08
CA CYS A 140 -2.32 -17.79 -14.50
C CYS A 140 -2.21 -19.29 -14.76
N PHE A 141 -1.34 -19.99 -14.04
CA PHE A 141 -1.20 -21.44 -14.15
C PHE A 141 -2.49 -22.17 -13.76
N TYR A 142 -3.15 -21.76 -12.69
CA TYR A 142 -4.43 -22.30 -12.26
C TYR A 142 -5.54 -22.06 -13.28
N MET A 143 -5.58 -20.87 -13.88
CA MET A 143 -6.61 -20.49 -14.88
C MET A 143 -6.40 -21.15 -16.24
N LYS A 144 -5.19 -21.63 -16.54
CA LYS A 144 -4.87 -22.25 -17.83
C LYS A 144 -5.80 -23.42 -18.19
N GLU A 145 -6.18 -24.22 -17.21
CA GLU A 145 -7.06 -25.38 -17.41
C GLU A 145 -8.56 -25.02 -17.40
N ARG A 146 -8.88 -23.76 -17.15
CA ARG A 146 -10.24 -23.22 -17.03
C ARG A 146 -10.62 -22.28 -18.17
N ILE A 147 -9.83 -22.29 -19.23
CA ILE A 147 -10.11 -21.47 -20.43
C ILE A 147 -11.42 -21.95 -21.05
N GLY A 148 -12.36 -21.03 -21.27
CA GLY A 148 -13.70 -21.28 -21.79
C GLY A 148 -14.77 -21.48 -20.71
N GLU A 149 -14.40 -21.50 -19.42
CA GLU A 149 -15.39 -21.45 -18.34
C GLU A 149 -15.94 -20.02 -18.19
N VAL A 150 -17.18 -19.92 -17.70
CA VAL A 150 -17.85 -18.66 -17.41
C VAL A 150 -17.82 -18.42 -15.90
N PHE A 151 -17.45 -17.21 -15.49
CA PHE A 151 -17.36 -16.80 -14.09
C PHE A 151 -18.13 -15.51 -13.87
N ASP A 152 -18.70 -15.37 -12.70
CA ASP A 152 -19.15 -14.08 -12.18
C ASP A 152 -17.94 -13.26 -11.74
N GLY A 153 -17.98 -11.95 -11.99
CA GLY A 153 -16.87 -11.07 -11.64
C GLY A 153 -17.29 -9.62 -11.45
N THR A 154 -16.50 -8.91 -10.69
CA THR A 154 -16.72 -7.50 -10.38
C THR A 154 -15.65 -6.65 -11.07
N ILE A 155 -16.06 -5.54 -11.72
CA ILE A 155 -15.13 -4.58 -12.30
C ILE A 155 -14.30 -3.95 -11.20
N SER A 156 -12.99 -4.13 -11.25
CA SER A 156 -12.03 -3.61 -10.26
C SER A 156 -11.35 -2.32 -10.72
N ALA A 157 -11.23 -2.12 -12.05
CA ALA A 157 -10.69 -0.90 -12.61
C ALA A 157 -11.17 -0.67 -14.05
N VAL A 158 -11.27 0.60 -14.43
CA VAL A 158 -11.57 1.04 -15.79
C VAL A 158 -10.38 1.84 -16.31
N THR A 159 -9.93 1.54 -17.53
CA THR A 159 -8.82 2.19 -18.20
C THR A 159 -9.17 2.53 -19.64
N ALA A 160 -8.38 3.36 -20.30
CA ALA A 160 -8.61 3.72 -21.70
C ALA A 160 -8.51 2.55 -22.68
N PHE A 161 -7.88 1.43 -22.29
CA PHE A 161 -7.68 0.24 -23.13
C PHE A 161 -8.56 -0.96 -22.75
N GLY A 162 -9.37 -0.83 -21.70
CA GLY A 162 -10.29 -1.88 -21.26
C GLY A 162 -10.62 -1.84 -19.78
N ILE A 163 -11.32 -2.85 -19.33
CA ILE A 163 -11.71 -3.01 -17.93
C ILE A 163 -10.97 -4.19 -17.29
N PHE A 164 -10.61 -4.03 -16.03
CA PHE A 164 -10.13 -5.14 -15.21
C PHE A 164 -11.31 -5.73 -14.45
N VAL A 165 -11.41 -7.05 -14.47
CA VAL A 165 -12.48 -7.80 -13.80
C VAL A 165 -11.85 -8.78 -12.82
N ALA A 166 -12.22 -8.66 -11.56
CA ALA A 166 -11.88 -9.61 -10.52
C ALA A 166 -12.94 -10.72 -10.49
N LEU A 167 -12.54 -11.97 -10.65
CA LEU A 167 -13.43 -13.13 -10.61
C LEU A 167 -13.79 -13.43 -9.14
N ASP A 168 -15.08 -13.45 -8.82
CA ASP A 168 -15.57 -13.53 -7.44
C ASP A 168 -15.22 -14.86 -6.76
N ALA A 169 -15.26 -15.97 -7.52
CA ALA A 169 -15.03 -17.32 -6.96
C ALA A 169 -13.55 -17.66 -6.73
N VAL A 170 -12.61 -17.05 -7.48
CA VAL A 170 -11.20 -17.48 -7.51
C VAL A 170 -10.21 -16.37 -7.25
N TYR A 171 -10.68 -15.13 -7.05
CA TYR A 171 -9.85 -13.95 -6.75
C TYR A 171 -8.70 -13.71 -7.75
N VAL A 172 -8.94 -14.05 -9.01
CA VAL A 172 -8.04 -13.77 -10.14
C VAL A 172 -8.58 -12.55 -10.87
N GLU A 173 -7.71 -11.62 -11.20
CA GLU A 173 -8.06 -10.44 -11.98
C GLU A 173 -7.57 -10.62 -13.42
N GLY A 174 -8.42 -10.28 -14.38
CA GLY A 174 -8.12 -10.33 -15.79
C GLY A 174 -8.51 -9.04 -16.52
N LEU A 175 -7.87 -8.78 -17.65
CA LEU A 175 -8.20 -7.65 -18.51
C LEU A 175 -9.17 -8.10 -19.60
N VAL A 176 -10.29 -7.39 -19.73
CA VAL A 176 -11.15 -7.41 -20.91
C VAL A 176 -10.80 -6.17 -21.73
N HIS A 177 -10.19 -6.40 -22.89
CA HIS A 177 -9.76 -5.31 -23.77
C HIS A 177 -10.97 -4.57 -24.35
N VAL A 178 -10.86 -3.27 -24.62
CA VAL A 178 -11.94 -2.43 -25.12
C VAL A 178 -12.56 -2.98 -26.43
N SER A 179 -11.78 -3.64 -27.28
CA SER A 179 -12.29 -4.29 -28.50
C SER A 179 -13.31 -5.41 -28.26
N GLU A 180 -13.33 -5.99 -27.07
CA GLU A 180 -14.25 -7.07 -26.68
C GLU A 180 -15.53 -6.55 -26.01
N LEU A 181 -15.57 -5.26 -25.65
CA LEU A 181 -16.72 -4.64 -24.98
C LEU A 181 -17.82 -4.16 -25.94
N GLY A 182 -17.59 -4.28 -27.26
CA GLY A 182 -18.55 -3.84 -28.27
C GLY A 182 -18.25 -2.46 -28.85
N ALA A 183 -19.13 -1.94 -29.72
CA ALA A 183 -18.95 -0.67 -30.43
C ALA A 183 -19.67 0.50 -29.74
N ASP A 184 -19.59 0.57 -28.40
CA ASP A 184 -20.17 1.67 -27.64
C ASP A 184 -19.09 2.56 -27.04
N TYR A 185 -19.44 3.81 -26.69
CA TYR A 185 -18.56 4.71 -25.96
C TYR A 185 -18.67 4.40 -24.46
N PHE A 186 -17.52 4.06 -23.85
CA PHE A 186 -17.40 3.79 -22.42
C PHE A 186 -16.57 4.85 -21.73
#